data_e35a6ced1cff5368b99740ba544d3bda
#
_entry.id   e35a6ced1cff5368b99740ba544d3bda
#
_cell.length_a   1.000
_cell.length_b   1.000
_cell.length_c   1.000
_cell.angle_alpha   90.00
_cell.angle_beta   90.00
_cell.angle_gamma   90.00
#
_symmetry.space_group_name_H-M   'P 1'
#
loop_
_entity.id
_entity.type
_entity.pdbx_description
1 polymer ?
#
loop_
_entity_poly.entity_id
_entity_poly.type
_entity_poly.pdbx_seq_one_letter_code
_entity_poly.pdbx_strand_id
1 'polypeptide(L)'
;DPIAGGASRQESAYRGLTSLADDPPDLVLIHDAARPMVDARLISRVLDALCDSPAVLPALPVVDTLKRADGGKVAATVDRAGLWRAQTPQGFRFGRILAAHRAAAGRELTDDAAIAEAAGLPVALVAGDEDNLKITSEDDLKRVARMLEAEYETRTGSGYDVHRFTDGDHVMLGGLVVPHTAGLAGHSDADVVLHAITDALLGTIGAG
;
A
#
# COMPACT_ATOMS: atom_id res chain seq x y z
N ASP A 1 -3.44 7.62 18.32
CA ASP A 1 -3.64 6.31 18.95
C ASP A 1 -4.77 5.56 18.26
N PRO A 2 -4.71 4.20 18.18
CA PRO A 2 -5.81 3.41 17.64
C PRO A 2 -7.10 3.63 18.44
N ILE A 3 -8.24 3.68 17.73
CA ILE A 3 -9.55 3.76 18.33
C ILE A 3 -10.38 2.52 17.98
N ALA A 4 -11.26 2.12 18.88
CA ALA A 4 -12.14 0.98 18.66
C ALA A 4 -13.11 1.28 17.52
N GLY A 5 -13.22 0.35 16.57
CA GLY A 5 -14.23 0.41 15.51
C GLY A 5 -15.65 0.25 16.05
N GLY A 6 -16.64 0.50 15.19
CA GLY A 6 -18.06 0.33 15.47
C GLY A 6 -18.59 -1.02 14.98
N ALA A 7 -19.89 -1.22 15.12
CA ALA A 7 -20.60 -2.40 14.65
C ALA A 7 -20.71 -2.46 13.09
N SER A 8 -20.50 -1.33 12.42
CA SER A 8 -20.49 -1.23 10.96
C SER A 8 -19.27 -0.44 10.46
N ARG A 9 -18.99 -0.52 9.13
CA ARG A 9 -17.96 0.31 8.48
C ARG A 9 -18.25 1.81 8.68
N GLN A 10 -19.51 2.21 8.50
CA GLN A 10 -19.95 3.58 8.68
C GLN A 10 -19.73 4.08 10.11
N GLU A 11 -20.07 3.26 11.11
CA GLU A 11 -19.83 3.61 12.52
C GLU A 11 -18.34 3.69 12.84
N SER A 12 -17.52 2.80 12.29
CA SER A 12 -16.06 2.84 12.46
C SER A 12 -15.48 4.12 11.88
N ALA A 13 -15.89 4.51 10.67
CA ALA A 13 -15.46 5.77 10.03
C ALA A 13 -15.92 6.99 10.87
N TYR A 14 -17.15 6.99 11.35
CA TYR A 14 -17.66 8.06 12.19
C TYR A 14 -16.90 8.21 13.52
N ARG A 15 -16.56 7.09 14.18
CA ARG A 15 -15.72 7.12 15.39
C ARG A 15 -14.34 7.68 15.10
N GLY A 16 -13.73 7.27 13.96
CA GLY A 16 -12.46 7.83 13.48
C GLY A 16 -12.53 9.34 13.26
N LEU A 17 -13.55 9.81 12.58
CA LEU A 17 -13.75 11.24 12.35
C LEU A 17 -13.98 11.99 13.67
N THR A 18 -14.75 11.42 14.59
CA THR A 18 -15.05 12.08 15.87
C THR A 18 -13.81 12.22 16.75
N SER A 19 -12.88 11.27 16.70
CA SER A 19 -11.64 11.34 17.48
C SER A 19 -10.68 12.47 17.03
N LEU A 20 -10.90 13.01 15.85
CA LEU A 20 -10.13 14.14 15.31
C LEU A 20 -10.81 15.50 15.56
N ALA A 21 -11.98 15.53 16.23
CA ALA A 21 -12.79 16.74 16.34
C ALA A 21 -12.20 17.80 17.26
N ASP A 22 -11.34 17.44 18.22
CA ASP A 22 -10.69 18.38 19.15
C ASP A 22 -9.51 19.12 18.51
N ASP A 23 -8.86 18.50 17.49
CA ASP A 23 -7.80 19.10 16.67
C ASP A 23 -8.08 18.76 15.18
N PRO A 24 -9.05 19.45 14.57
CA PRO A 24 -9.60 19.05 13.29
C PRO A 24 -8.64 19.37 12.13
N PRO A 25 -8.30 18.37 11.30
CA PRO A 25 -7.57 18.62 10.08
C PRO A 25 -8.45 19.33 9.03
N ASP A 26 -7.85 20.00 8.04
CA ASP A 26 -8.59 20.56 6.91
C ASP A 26 -9.18 19.48 6.02
N LEU A 27 -8.39 18.43 5.78
CA LEU A 27 -8.71 17.32 4.88
C LEU A 27 -8.59 15.98 5.62
N VAL A 28 -9.41 15.01 5.21
CA VAL A 28 -9.34 13.64 5.69
C VAL A 28 -9.45 12.67 4.52
N LEU A 29 -8.67 11.61 4.57
CA LEU A 29 -8.76 10.46 3.67
C LEU A 29 -9.28 9.26 4.46
N ILE A 30 -10.37 8.65 3.97
CA ILE A 30 -10.93 7.43 4.56
C ILE A 30 -10.55 6.26 3.65
N HIS A 31 -9.82 5.29 4.20
CA HIS A 31 -9.26 4.20 3.43
C HIS A 31 -9.63 2.82 4.00
N ASP A 32 -9.96 1.90 3.10
CA ASP A 32 -10.21 0.50 3.46
C ASP A 32 -8.86 -0.21 3.71
N ALA A 33 -8.61 -0.73 4.92
CA ALA A 33 -7.42 -1.52 5.22
C ALA A 33 -7.27 -2.78 4.33
N ALA A 34 -8.36 -3.23 3.71
CA ALA A 34 -8.36 -4.31 2.74
C ALA A 34 -7.81 -3.93 1.35
N ARG A 35 -7.29 -2.70 1.15
CA ARG A 35 -6.61 -2.25 -0.07
C ARG A 35 -5.14 -1.91 0.23
N PRO A 36 -4.28 -2.89 0.39
CA PRO A 36 -2.90 -2.64 0.83
C PRO A 36 -2.00 -2.01 -0.23
N MET A 37 -2.44 -2.00 -1.51
CA MET A 37 -1.65 -1.54 -2.65
C MET A 37 -1.91 -0.07 -3.03
N VAL A 38 -2.41 0.74 -2.09
CA VAL A 38 -2.57 2.18 -2.33
C VAL A 38 -1.20 2.84 -2.52
N ASP A 39 -1.03 3.59 -3.60
CA ASP A 39 0.22 4.29 -3.89
C ASP A 39 0.14 5.81 -3.66
N ALA A 40 1.30 6.45 -3.58
CA ALA A 40 1.39 7.89 -3.36
C ALA A 40 0.77 8.72 -4.50
N ARG A 41 0.78 8.20 -5.74
CA ARG A 41 0.20 8.90 -6.90
C ARG A 41 -1.32 8.96 -6.81
N LEU A 42 -1.96 7.86 -6.35
CA LEU A 42 -3.40 7.85 -6.12
C LEU A 42 -3.79 8.82 -4.99
N ILE A 43 -3.03 8.80 -3.89
CA ILE A 43 -3.24 9.74 -2.78
C ILE A 43 -3.11 11.18 -3.26
N SER A 44 -2.06 11.52 -4.02
CA SER A 44 -1.86 12.87 -4.56
C SER A 44 -3.02 13.30 -5.46
N ARG A 45 -3.49 12.44 -6.38
CA ARG A 45 -4.65 12.76 -7.24
C ARG A 45 -5.91 13.10 -6.43
N VAL A 46 -6.15 12.38 -5.34
CA VAL A 46 -7.30 12.67 -4.47
C VAL A 46 -7.11 13.99 -3.73
N LEU A 47 -5.91 14.27 -3.21
CA LEU A 47 -5.61 15.51 -2.50
C LEU A 47 -5.69 16.74 -3.43
N ASP A 48 -5.15 16.63 -4.65
CA ASP A 48 -5.18 17.71 -5.64
C ASP A 48 -6.63 18.07 -6.02
N ALA A 49 -7.49 17.07 -6.23
CA ALA A 49 -8.88 17.30 -6.57
C ALA A 49 -9.71 17.88 -5.40
N LEU A 50 -9.27 17.69 -4.15
CA LEU A 50 -9.88 18.34 -2.97
C LEU A 50 -9.63 19.85 -2.92
N CYS A 51 -8.74 20.41 -3.75
CA CYS A 51 -8.60 21.84 -3.88
C CYS A 51 -9.90 22.47 -4.43
N ASP A 52 -10.55 21.78 -5.37
CA ASP A 52 -11.72 22.29 -6.11
C ASP A 52 -13.06 21.61 -5.71
N SER A 53 -13.01 20.52 -4.92
CA SER A 53 -14.21 19.78 -4.53
C SER A 53 -14.22 19.48 -3.03
N PRO A 54 -15.39 19.49 -2.36
CA PRO A 54 -15.51 19.12 -0.95
C PRO A 54 -15.38 17.62 -0.68
N ALA A 55 -15.58 16.78 -1.71
CA ALA A 55 -15.46 15.33 -1.65
C ALA A 55 -14.89 14.78 -2.97
N VAL A 56 -14.06 13.76 -2.89
CA VAL A 56 -13.37 13.14 -4.03
C VAL A 56 -13.41 11.62 -3.90
N LEU A 57 -13.77 10.94 -4.98
CA LEU A 57 -13.87 9.49 -5.08
C LEU A 57 -12.94 8.99 -6.20
N PRO A 58 -11.90 8.22 -5.89
CA PRO A 58 -11.16 7.50 -6.91
C PRO A 58 -12.00 6.33 -7.41
N ALA A 59 -12.12 6.19 -8.73
CA ALA A 59 -12.93 5.15 -9.32
C ALA A 59 -12.39 4.69 -10.67
N LEU A 60 -12.79 3.50 -11.08
CA LEU A 60 -12.48 2.91 -12.38
C LEU A 60 -13.76 2.69 -13.18
N PRO A 61 -13.76 2.97 -14.49
CA PRO A 61 -14.94 2.70 -15.30
C PRO A 61 -15.23 1.19 -15.35
N VAL A 62 -16.49 0.82 -15.41
CA VAL A 62 -16.89 -0.57 -15.60
C VAL A 62 -16.68 -0.94 -17.08
N VAL A 63 -15.74 -1.88 -17.32
CA VAL A 63 -15.39 -2.36 -18.67
C VAL A 63 -16.12 -3.64 -19.06
N ASP A 64 -16.51 -4.47 -18.08
CA ASP A 64 -17.22 -5.73 -18.32
C ASP A 64 -18.72 -5.54 -18.51
N THR A 65 -19.35 -6.50 -19.19
CA THR A 65 -20.81 -6.54 -19.29
C THR A 65 -21.42 -6.96 -17.96
N LEU A 66 -22.20 -6.10 -17.33
CA LEU A 66 -22.89 -6.39 -16.08
C LEU A 66 -24.20 -7.16 -16.31
N LYS A 67 -24.41 -8.20 -15.51
CA LYS A 67 -25.63 -8.99 -15.50
C LYS A 67 -26.31 -8.89 -14.13
N ARG A 68 -27.60 -8.65 -14.13
CA ARG A 68 -28.43 -8.85 -12.92
C ARG A 68 -28.84 -10.31 -12.88
N ALA A 69 -28.62 -10.95 -11.75
CA ALA A 69 -29.02 -12.34 -11.52
C ALA A 69 -30.24 -12.42 -10.59
N ASP A 70 -31.08 -13.42 -10.83
CA ASP A 70 -32.17 -13.82 -9.94
C ASP A 70 -32.25 -15.35 -9.94
N GLY A 71 -32.29 -15.94 -8.75
CA GLY A 71 -32.34 -17.39 -8.55
C GLY A 71 -31.21 -18.16 -9.29
N GLY A 72 -30.00 -17.60 -9.39
CA GLY A 72 -28.85 -18.21 -10.09
C GLY A 72 -28.93 -18.13 -11.63
N LYS A 73 -29.89 -17.42 -12.19
CA LYS A 73 -30.05 -17.19 -13.64
C LYS A 73 -29.87 -15.71 -13.99
N VAL A 74 -29.49 -15.44 -15.23
CA VAL A 74 -29.41 -14.06 -15.73
C VAL A 74 -30.82 -13.53 -15.91
N ALA A 75 -31.20 -12.50 -15.15
CA ALA A 75 -32.48 -11.81 -15.25
C ALA A 75 -32.44 -10.64 -16.27
N ALA A 76 -31.33 -9.89 -16.32
CA ALA A 76 -31.17 -8.76 -17.24
C ALA A 76 -29.70 -8.43 -17.51
N THR A 77 -29.46 -7.72 -18.61
CA THR A 77 -28.17 -7.00 -18.84
C THR A 77 -28.34 -5.58 -18.33
N VAL A 78 -27.39 -5.11 -17.54
CA VAL A 78 -27.37 -3.74 -17.03
C VAL A 78 -26.48 -2.90 -17.96
N ASP A 79 -26.96 -1.75 -18.38
CA ASP A 79 -26.11 -0.81 -19.11
C ASP A 79 -24.97 -0.32 -18.22
N ARG A 80 -23.76 -0.44 -18.71
CA ARG A 80 -22.55 -0.02 -17.98
C ARG A 80 -22.14 1.42 -18.25
N ALA A 81 -22.80 2.10 -19.20
CA ALA A 81 -22.47 3.48 -19.51
C ALA A 81 -22.63 4.37 -18.27
N GLY A 82 -21.57 5.08 -17.90
CA GLY A 82 -21.55 5.92 -16.70
C GLY A 82 -21.43 5.18 -15.36
N LEU A 83 -21.25 3.85 -15.36
CA LEU A 83 -21.00 3.10 -14.14
C LEU A 83 -19.49 3.04 -13.82
N TRP A 84 -19.18 3.24 -12.55
CA TRP A 84 -17.81 3.26 -12.03
C TRP A 84 -17.68 2.33 -10.83
N ARG A 85 -16.51 1.72 -10.69
CA ARG A 85 -16.12 0.93 -9.51
C ARG A 85 -15.43 1.84 -8.53
N ALA A 86 -16.10 2.18 -7.42
CA ALA A 86 -15.57 3.01 -6.37
C ALA A 86 -14.37 2.36 -5.67
N GLN A 87 -13.37 3.16 -5.37
CA GLN A 87 -12.21 2.75 -4.59
C GLN A 87 -12.03 3.66 -3.36
N THR A 88 -11.02 3.37 -2.55
CA THR A 88 -10.51 4.24 -1.49
C THR A 88 -8.99 4.43 -1.70
N PRO A 89 -8.37 5.53 -1.21
CA PRO A 89 -8.90 6.47 -0.22
C PRO A 89 -9.94 7.43 -0.80
N GLN A 90 -11.08 7.58 -0.12
CA GLN A 90 -12.05 8.63 -0.41
C GLN A 90 -11.64 9.90 0.36
N GLY A 91 -11.56 11.02 -0.33
CA GLY A 91 -11.08 12.27 0.24
C GLY A 91 -12.20 13.27 0.52
N PHE A 92 -12.08 14.02 1.63
CA PHE A 92 -13.12 14.95 2.06
C PHE A 92 -12.55 16.17 2.78
N ARG A 93 -13.25 17.31 2.69
CA ARG A 93 -13.13 18.39 3.65
C ARG A 93 -13.65 17.89 5.00
N PHE A 94 -12.80 17.87 6.03
CA PHE A 94 -13.08 17.23 7.31
C PHE A 94 -14.42 17.66 7.93
N GLY A 95 -14.63 18.97 8.11
CA GLY A 95 -15.85 19.48 8.71
C GLY A 95 -17.11 19.10 7.94
N ARG A 96 -17.02 18.96 6.61
CA ARG A 96 -18.16 18.61 5.75
C ARG A 96 -18.54 17.15 5.91
N ILE A 97 -17.56 16.23 5.89
CA ILE A 97 -17.85 14.80 6.02
C ILE A 97 -18.28 14.44 7.46
N LEU A 98 -17.70 15.06 8.48
CA LEU A 98 -18.13 14.85 9.86
C LEU A 98 -19.60 15.30 10.06
N ALA A 99 -19.99 16.43 9.50
CA ALA A 99 -21.39 16.88 9.53
C ALA A 99 -22.32 15.94 8.77
N ALA A 100 -21.90 15.42 7.60
CA ALA A 100 -22.63 14.47 6.80
C ALA A 100 -22.87 13.14 7.56
N HIS A 101 -21.83 12.60 8.22
CA HIS A 101 -21.97 11.41 9.08
C HIS A 101 -22.96 11.62 10.23
N ARG A 102 -22.93 12.78 10.87
CA ARG A 102 -23.90 13.11 11.93
C ARG A 102 -25.34 13.14 11.41
N ALA A 103 -25.55 13.72 10.22
CA ALA A 103 -26.87 13.78 9.58
C ALA A 103 -27.34 12.41 9.07
N ALA A 104 -26.43 11.49 8.76
CA ALA A 104 -26.73 10.14 8.29
C ALA A 104 -26.96 9.13 9.44
N ALA A 105 -26.99 9.57 10.71
CA ALA A 105 -27.21 8.68 11.84
C ALA A 105 -28.51 7.87 11.68
N GLY A 106 -28.43 6.55 11.89
CA GLY A 106 -29.55 5.63 11.73
C GLY A 106 -29.86 5.22 10.26
N ARG A 107 -29.07 5.65 9.30
CA ARG A 107 -29.16 5.22 7.89
C ARG A 107 -27.96 4.32 7.56
N GLU A 108 -28.17 3.22 6.87
CA GLU A 108 -27.10 2.40 6.33
C GLU A 108 -26.78 2.84 4.90
N LEU A 109 -25.55 3.34 4.72
CA LEU A 109 -25.01 3.77 3.42
C LEU A 109 -23.76 2.95 3.11
N THR A 110 -23.50 2.72 1.85
CA THR A 110 -22.48 1.75 1.39
C THR A 110 -21.04 2.21 1.62
N ASP A 111 -20.80 3.52 1.47
CA ASP A 111 -19.46 4.12 1.64
C ASP A 111 -19.58 5.60 2.05
N ASP A 112 -18.44 6.27 2.27
CA ASP A 112 -18.43 7.65 2.72
C ASP A 112 -18.79 8.64 1.61
N ALA A 113 -18.56 8.27 0.34
CA ALA A 113 -19.06 9.04 -0.81
C ALA A 113 -20.58 9.08 -0.83
N ALA A 114 -21.25 7.94 -0.60
CA ALA A 114 -22.72 7.90 -0.50
C ALA A 114 -23.26 8.74 0.68
N ILE A 115 -22.50 8.85 1.77
CA ILE A 115 -22.84 9.72 2.91
C ILE A 115 -22.72 11.19 2.50
N ALA A 116 -21.65 11.56 1.77
CA ALA A 116 -21.47 12.90 1.24
C ALA A 116 -22.58 13.27 0.23
N GLU A 117 -22.92 12.38 -0.69
CA GLU A 117 -24.02 12.54 -1.66
C GLU A 117 -25.37 12.74 -0.96
N ALA A 118 -25.68 11.91 0.05
CA ALA A 118 -26.91 12.02 0.84
C ALA A 118 -27.01 13.35 1.61
N ALA A 119 -25.89 13.98 1.91
CA ALA A 119 -25.81 15.32 2.50
C ALA A 119 -25.80 16.45 1.45
N GLY A 120 -25.92 16.13 0.16
CA GLY A 120 -25.93 17.10 -0.95
C GLY A 120 -24.53 17.67 -1.29
N LEU A 121 -23.46 17.01 -0.85
CA LEU A 121 -22.13 17.42 -1.24
C LEU A 121 -21.80 16.90 -2.65
N PRO A 122 -21.25 17.74 -3.54
CA PRO A 122 -20.74 17.26 -4.81
C PRO A 122 -19.52 16.37 -4.57
N VAL A 123 -19.49 15.19 -5.22
CA VAL A 123 -18.38 14.24 -5.16
C VAL A 123 -17.71 14.20 -6.53
N ALA A 124 -16.48 14.68 -6.61
CA ALA A 124 -15.68 14.61 -7.82
C ALA A 124 -15.10 13.20 -8.03
N LEU A 125 -15.14 12.71 -9.27
CA LEU A 125 -14.46 11.47 -9.65
C LEU A 125 -13.04 11.77 -10.11
N VAL A 126 -12.10 10.96 -9.64
CA VAL A 126 -10.71 10.92 -10.15
C VAL A 126 -10.38 9.51 -10.61
N ALA A 127 -9.40 9.40 -11.50
CA ALA A 127 -8.93 8.08 -11.96
C ALA A 127 -8.41 7.26 -10.78
N GLY A 128 -8.97 6.07 -10.61
CA GLY A 128 -8.51 5.04 -9.68
C GLY A 128 -7.25 4.33 -10.18
N ASP A 129 -6.96 3.19 -9.58
CA ASP A 129 -5.83 2.34 -9.94
C ASP A 129 -6.26 0.87 -9.91
N GLU A 130 -5.97 0.10 -11.00
CA GLU A 130 -6.34 -1.33 -11.06
C GLU A 130 -5.57 -2.16 -10.02
N ASP A 131 -4.36 -1.73 -9.64
CA ASP A 131 -3.56 -2.40 -8.63
C ASP A 131 -4.04 -2.11 -7.20
N ASN A 132 -4.81 -1.04 -6.99
CA ASN A 132 -5.46 -0.72 -5.72
C ASN A 132 -6.72 -1.58 -5.50
N LEU A 133 -6.58 -2.88 -5.69
CA LEU A 133 -7.68 -3.83 -5.52
C LEU A 133 -8.06 -4.02 -4.04
N LYS A 134 -9.30 -4.39 -3.79
CA LYS A 134 -9.78 -4.73 -2.45
C LYS A 134 -9.66 -6.24 -2.24
N ILE A 135 -8.94 -6.67 -1.22
CA ILE A 135 -8.87 -8.08 -0.82
C ILE A 135 -10.21 -8.46 -0.19
N THR A 136 -10.99 -9.29 -0.88
CA THR A 136 -12.29 -9.80 -0.43
C THR A 136 -12.34 -11.32 -0.44
N SER A 137 -11.37 -11.95 -1.09
CA SER A 137 -11.25 -13.40 -1.22
C SER A 137 -9.80 -13.85 -1.02
N GLU A 138 -9.61 -15.15 -0.83
CA GLU A 138 -8.25 -15.75 -0.78
C GLU A 138 -7.50 -15.59 -2.11
N ASP A 139 -8.21 -15.58 -3.22
CA ASP A 139 -7.60 -15.39 -4.54
C ASP A 139 -7.11 -13.95 -4.74
N ASP A 140 -7.81 -12.95 -4.19
CA ASP A 140 -7.33 -11.57 -4.16
C ASP A 140 -6.04 -11.46 -3.35
N LEU A 141 -5.97 -12.15 -2.21
CA LEU A 141 -4.76 -12.17 -1.38
C LEU A 141 -3.57 -12.78 -2.14
N LYS A 142 -3.77 -13.89 -2.85
CA LYS A 142 -2.74 -14.51 -3.70
C LYS A 142 -2.32 -13.58 -4.85
N ARG A 143 -3.26 -12.81 -5.40
CA ARG A 143 -2.96 -11.82 -6.43
C ARG A 143 -2.07 -10.71 -5.90
N VAL A 144 -2.41 -10.13 -4.74
CA VAL A 144 -1.60 -9.09 -4.09
C VAL A 144 -0.21 -9.64 -3.73
N ALA A 145 -0.11 -10.85 -3.17
CA ALA A 145 1.17 -11.47 -2.85
C ALA A 145 2.09 -11.54 -4.09
N ARG A 146 1.56 -11.99 -5.24
CA ARG A 146 2.31 -12.05 -6.50
C ARG A 146 2.72 -10.66 -7.01
N MET A 147 1.90 -9.63 -6.81
CA MET A 147 2.25 -8.26 -7.18
C MET A 147 3.42 -7.76 -6.34
N LEU A 148 3.43 -8.02 -5.04
CA LEU A 148 4.52 -7.67 -4.14
C LEU A 148 5.80 -8.45 -4.45
N GLU A 149 5.69 -9.75 -4.79
CA GLU A 149 6.84 -10.56 -5.20
C GLU A 149 7.48 -10.06 -6.49
N ALA A 150 6.70 -9.50 -7.42
CA ALA A 150 7.22 -8.94 -8.67
C ALA A 150 8.05 -7.66 -8.48
N GLU A 151 7.96 -7.00 -7.32
CA GLU A 151 8.81 -5.85 -6.95
C GLU A 151 10.21 -6.28 -6.48
N TYR A 152 10.42 -7.58 -6.17
CA TYR A 152 11.70 -8.11 -5.74
C TYR A 152 12.39 -8.88 -6.87
N GLU A 153 13.59 -8.45 -7.22
CA GLU A 153 14.46 -9.19 -8.12
C GLU A 153 15.46 -10.02 -7.30
N THR A 154 15.45 -11.33 -7.52
CA THR A 154 16.46 -12.22 -6.92
C THR A 154 17.68 -12.28 -7.84
N ARG A 155 18.82 -11.87 -7.35
CA ARG A 155 20.10 -11.94 -8.06
C ARG A 155 21.06 -12.83 -7.30
N THR A 156 21.88 -13.58 -8.03
CA THR A 156 22.91 -14.42 -7.46
C THR A 156 24.27 -13.87 -7.89
N GLY A 157 25.17 -13.72 -6.96
CA GLY A 157 26.56 -13.35 -7.22
C GLY A 157 27.51 -14.35 -6.56
N SER A 158 28.68 -14.51 -7.11
CA SER A 158 29.79 -15.27 -6.53
C SER A 158 30.98 -14.36 -6.35
N GLY A 159 31.66 -14.49 -5.21
CA GLY A 159 32.89 -13.78 -4.93
C GLY A 159 33.98 -14.76 -4.53
N TYR A 160 35.19 -14.43 -4.88
CA TYR A 160 36.37 -15.22 -4.53
C TYR A 160 37.52 -14.28 -4.23
N ASP A 161 38.17 -14.49 -3.08
CA ASP A 161 39.37 -13.77 -2.71
C ASP A 161 40.41 -14.71 -2.10
N VAL A 162 41.69 -14.38 -2.22
CA VAL A 162 42.79 -15.15 -1.67
C VAL A 162 43.90 -14.24 -1.18
N HIS A 163 44.30 -14.45 0.04
CA HIS A 163 45.44 -13.73 0.65
C HIS A 163 46.59 -14.68 0.97
N ARG A 164 47.84 -14.18 0.84
CA ARG A 164 48.99 -14.94 1.24
C ARG A 164 49.12 -14.97 2.74
N PHE A 165 49.67 -16.07 3.26
CA PHE A 165 50.09 -16.10 4.65
C PHE A 165 51.32 -15.21 4.87
N THR A 166 51.38 -14.59 6.02
CA THR A 166 52.49 -13.79 6.52
C THR A 166 52.73 -14.11 7.98
N ASP A 167 53.80 -13.54 8.61
CA ASP A 167 54.01 -13.69 10.03
C ASP A 167 52.85 -13.11 10.83
N GLY A 168 52.41 -13.83 11.85
CA GLY A 168 51.31 -13.45 12.71
C GLY A 168 50.87 -14.58 13.62
N ASP A 169 49.90 -14.31 14.48
CA ASP A 169 49.35 -15.24 15.46
C ASP A 169 47.83 -15.43 15.33
N HIS A 170 47.22 -14.77 14.35
CA HIS A 170 45.75 -14.88 14.05
C HIS A 170 45.47 -14.51 12.60
N VAL A 171 44.29 -14.88 12.15
CA VAL A 171 43.67 -14.45 10.89
C VAL A 171 42.30 -13.82 11.15
N MET A 172 41.90 -12.82 10.30
CA MET A 172 40.57 -12.24 10.31
C MET A 172 39.69 -12.97 9.32
N LEU A 173 38.58 -13.50 9.77
CA LEU A 173 37.60 -14.20 8.92
C LEU A 173 36.17 -13.75 9.27
N GLY A 174 35.53 -12.98 8.39
CA GLY A 174 34.15 -12.49 8.60
C GLY A 174 34.04 -11.53 9.80
N GLY A 175 35.07 -10.73 10.07
CA GLY A 175 35.13 -9.80 11.20
C GLY A 175 35.50 -10.47 12.54
N LEU A 176 35.81 -11.76 12.53
CA LEU A 176 36.21 -12.49 13.73
C LEU A 176 37.73 -12.76 13.74
N VAL A 177 38.36 -12.57 14.90
CA VAL A 177 39.76 -12.97 15.15
C VAL A 177 39.81 -14.48 15.38
N VAL A 178 40.47 -15.20 14.47
CA VAL A 178 40.68 -16.64 14.58
C VAL A 178 42.15 -16.93 14.89
N PRO A 179 42.51 -17.52 16.05
CA PRO A 179 43.89 -17.88 16.39
C PRO A 179 44.48 -18.80 15.33
N HIS A 180 45.69 -18.45 14.84
CA HIS A 180 46.42 -19.21 13.84
C HIS A 180 47.93 -18.99 13.99
N THR A 181 48.74 -19.86 13.44
CA THR A 181 50.22 -19.75 13.51
C THR A 181 50.82 -18.80 12.47
N ALA A 182 49.97 -18.16 11.67
CA ALA A 182 50.34 -17.16 10.66
C ALA A 182 49.21 -16.13 10.55
N GLY A 183 49.51 -14.92 10.03
CA GLY A 183 48.55 -13.89 9.64
C GLY A 183 48.24 -13.96 8.14
N LEU A 184 47.34 -13.08 7.66
CA LEU A 184 47.05 -12.86 6.24
C LEU A 184 47.70 -11.53 5.81
N ALA A 185 48.35 -11.54 4.64
CA ALA A 185 48.89 -10.34 4.01
C ALA A 185 47.82 -9.66 3.19
N GLY A 186 47.54 -8.38 3.46
CA GLY A 186 46.56 -7.61 2.71
C GLY A 186 46.41 -6.18 3.23
N HIS A 187 45.54 -5.41 2.65
CA HIS A 187 45.20 -4.08 3.14
C HIS A 187 44.19 -4.19 4.30
N SER A 188 44.20 -3.23 5.20
CA SER A 188 43.39 -3.20 6.42
C SER A 188 43.57 -4.44 7.30
N ASP A 189 42.57 -5.19 7.64
CA ASP A 189 42.58 -6.41 8.46
C ASP A 189 42.79 -7.70 7.63
N ALA A 190 42.90 -7.57 6.29
CA ALA A 190 43.06 -8.67 5.36
C ALA A 190 42.00 -9.76 5.45
N ASP A 191 40.74 -9.38 5.78
CA ASP A 191 39.62 -10.31 5.91
C ASP A 191 39.16 -10.83 4.55
N VAL A 192 39.71 -11.97 4.16
CA VAL A 192 39.42 -12.61 2.86
C VAL A 192 37.93 -12.98 2.69
N VAL A 193 37.24 -13.25 3.78
CA VAL A 193 35.80 -13.59 3.73
C VAL A 193 34.95 -12.37 3.40
N LEU A 194 35.19 -11.23 4.06
CA LEU A 194 34.47 -9.98 3.79
C LEU A 194 34.78 -9.46 2.39
N HIS A 195 36.00 -9.61 1.88
CA HIS A 195 36.33 -9.26 0.49
C HIS A 195 35.56 -10.13 -0.50
N ALA A 196 35.54 -11.45 -0.32
CA ALA A 196 34.78 -12.35 -1.19
C ALA A 196 33.26 -12.07 -1.15
N ILE A 197 32.69 -11.74 0.02
CA ILE A 197 31.30 -11.32 0.14
C ILE A 197 31.05 -10.00 -0.62
N THR A 198 31.96 -9.04 -0.50
CA THR A 198 31.86 -7.77 -1.21
C THR A 198 31.86 -7.97 -2.73
N ASP A 199 32.77 -8.80 -3.26
CA ASP A 199 32.82 -9.13 -4.66
C ASP A 199 31.54 -9.84 -5.13
N ALA A 200 31.02 -10.77 -4.31
CA ALA A 200 29.73 -11.42 -4.59
C ALA A 200 28.58 -10.41 -4.69
N LEU A 201 28.50 -9.47 -3.75
CA LEU A 201 27.47 -8.43 -3.75
C LEU A 201 27.59 -7.48 -4.93
N LEU A 202 28.80 -7.02 -5.25
CA LEU A 202 29.07 -6.18 -6.41
C LEU A 202 28.73 -6.92 -7.73
N GLY A 203 29.04 -8.22 -7.81
CA GLY A 203 28.69 -9.07 -8.91
C GLY A 203 27.18 -9.14 -9.17
N THR A 204 26.32 -9.08 -8.13
CA THR A 204 24.85 -9.08 -8.29
C THR A 204 24.31 -7.84 -9.01
N ILE A 205 25.05 -6.73 -8.97
CA ILE A 205 24.66 -5.45 -9.60
C ILE A 205 25.54 -5.10 -10.82
N GLY A 206 26.44 -6.01 -11.24
CA GLY A 206 27.33 -5.79 -12.37
C GLY A 206 28.39 -4.71 -12.13
N ALA A 207 28.77 -4.47 -10.88
CA ALA A 207 29.75 -3.46 -10.46
C ALA A 207 31.09 -4.05 -10.03
N GLY A 208 31.35 -5.33 -10.32
CA GLY A 208 32.61 -6.06 -10.05
C GLY A 208 33.51 -6.14 -11.25
#